data_926adcca1f68b6a720a28b999e87e7d5
#
_entry.id   926adcca1f68b6a720a28b999e87e7d5
#
_cell.length_a   1.000
_cell.length_b   1.000
_cell.length_c   1.000
_cell.angle_alpha   90.00
_cell.angle_beta   90.00
_cell.angle_gamma   90.00
#
_symmetry.space_group_name_H-M   'P 1'
#
loop_
_entity.id
_entity.type
_entity.pdbx_description
1 polymer ?
#
loop_
_entity_poly.entity_id
_entity_poly.type
_entity_poly.pdbx_seq_one_letter_code
_entity_poly.pdbx_strand_id
1 'polypeptide(L)'
;MKGHLFWTAVWVGLVFAGYLMTERMMVPPPVARSLAGGRQEIAIPVSRNGHHYLDGAVNGVPLRFMIDTGASYVSVGAEFARSAGLPEGIPGYFSTANGTVEGRVVRNQTVKADVFELSGLTVAVMPAHDGEGLLGQNFLRHFQVSQADGTLRLRMRRDGANRGGDATP
;
A
#
# COMPACT_ATOMS: atom_id res chain seq x y z
N MET A 1 44.64 5.91 21.67
CA MET A 1 43.18 6.03 21.94
C MET A 1 42.29 6.31 20.72
N LYS A 2 42.82 6.79 19.59
CA LYS A 2 41.99 7.08 18.38
C LYS A 2 41.56 5.84 17.56
N GLY A 3 42.32 4.73 17.64
CA GLY A 3 42.04 3.51 16.87
C GLY A 3 40.82 2.71 17.37
N HIS A 4 40.60 2.65 18.67
CA HIS A 4 39.49 1.88 19.24
C HIS A 4 38.11 2.51 18.93
N LEU A 5 38.03 3.85 18.91
CA LEU A 5 36.80 4.58 18.57
C LEU A 5 36.41 4.36 17.12
N PHE A 6 37.35 4.28 16.21
CA PHE A 6 37.10 3.98 14.81
C PHE A 6 36.54 2.57 14.61
N TRP A 7 37.14 1.57 15.23
CA TRP A 7 36.70 0.18 15.12
C TRP A 7 35.32 -0.06 15.77
N THR A 8 35.06 0.61 16.91
CA THR A 8 33.70 0.55 17.52
C THR A 8 32.65 1.16 16.63
N ALA A 9 32.93 2.29 15.97
CA ALA A 9 31.98 2.90 15.02
C ALA A 9 31.68 1.98 13.81
N VAL A 10 32.74 1.30 13.28
CA VAL A 10 32.57 0.32 12.19
C VAL A 10 31.71 -0.86 12.62
N TRP A 11 31.93 -1.42 13.80
CA TRP A 11 31.16 -2.53 14.33
C TRP A 11 29.69 -2.15 14.58
N VAL A 12 29.43 -0.96 15.14
CA VAL A 12 28.07 -0.44 15.33
C VAL A 12 27.38 -0.25 13.98
N GLY A 13 28.08 0.26 12.97
CA GLY A 13 27.56 0.40 11.62
C GLY A 13 27.20 -0.94 10.96
N LEU A 14 28.05 -1.95 11.12
CA LEU A 14 27.80 -3.30 10.60
C LEU A 14 26.62 -3.99 11.30
N VAL A 15 26.53 -3.87 12.63
CA VAL A 15 25.41 -4.41 13.41
C VAL A 15 24.11 -3.70 13.03
N PHE A 16 24.14 -2.39 12.87
CA PHE A 16 22.96 -1.61 12.45
C PHE A 16 22.53 -1.93 11.00
N ALA A 17 23.48 -2.07 10.08
CA ALA A 17 23.21 -2.50 8.70
C ALA A 17 22.65 -3.93 8.66
N GLY A 18 23.22 -4.85 9.46
CA GLY A 18 22.69 -6.20 9.64
C GLY A 18 21.28 -6.20 10.22
N TYR A 19 21.00 -5.37 11.20
CA TYR A 19 19.66 -5.19 11.77
C TYR A 19 18.66 -4.71 10.72
N LEU A 20 18.96 -3.67 9.94
CA LEU A 20 18.10 -3.17 8.86
C LEU A 20 17.87 -4.22 7.77
N MET A 21 18.90 -5.02 7.46
CA MET A 21 18.80 -6.08 6.47
C MET A 21 17.93 -7.25 6.97
N THR A 22 18.04 -7.62 8.25
CA THR A 22 17.18 -8.66 8.84
C THR A 22 15.74 -8.22 9.00
N GLU A 23 15.49 -6.94 9.31
CA GLU A 23 14.14 -6.39 9.38
C GLU A 23 13.42 -6.48 8.03
N ARG A 24 14.14 -6.20 6.94
CA ARG A 24 13.62 -6.31 5.57
C ARG A 24 13.41 -7.76 5.11
N MET A 25 14.22 -8.72 5.60
CA MET A 25 14.12 -10.14 5.26
C MET A 25 13.08 -10.92 6.08
N MET A 26 12.65 -10.41 7.25
CA MET A 26 11.75 -11.15 8.14
C MET A 26 10.26 -10.91 7.90
N VAL A 27 9.89 -10.03 6.98
CA VAL A 27 8.50 -9.92 6.50
C VAL A 27 8.38 -10.84 5.29
N PRO A 28 7.70 -11.99 5.40
CA PRO A 28 7.50 -12.85 4.23
C PRO A 28 6.75 -12.06 3.16
N PRO A 29 7.16 -12.17 1.88
CA PRO A 29 6.47 -11.49 0.81
C PRO A 29 5.01 -11.98 0.70
N PRO A 30 4.08 -11.12 0.27
CA PRO A 30 2.73 -11.54 -0.04
C PRO A 30 2.77 -12.63 -1.13
N VAL A 31 1.99 -13.68 -0.93
CA VAL A 31 1.95 -14.82 -1.86
C VAL A 31 0.72 -14.68 -2.74
N ALA A 32 0.94 -14.40 -4.03
CA ALA A 32 -0.11 -14.51 -5.03
C ALA A 32 -0.46 -15.98 -5.26
N ARG A 33 -1.74 -16.32 -5.19
CA ARG A 33 -2.25 -17.66 -5.53
C ARG A 33 -3.31 -17.51 -6.61
N SER A 34 -3.09 -18.22 -7.72
CA SER A 34 -4.15 -18.45 -8.71
C SER A 34 -5.05 -19.55 -8.19
N LEU A 35 -6.32 -19.25 -7.96
CA LEU A 35 -7.32 -20.26 -7.61
C LEU A 35 -7.85 -20.92 -8.88
N ALA A 36 -8.25 -22.18 -8.78
CA ALA A 36 -8.93 -22.91 -9.86
C ALA A 36 -10.12 -22.07 -10.36
N GLY A 37 -10.17 -21.76 -11.65
CA GLY A 37 -11.17 -20.88 -12.26
C GLY A 37 -10.72 -19.44 -12.52
N GLY A 38 -9.39 -19.17 -12.52
CA GLY A 38 -8.82 -17.86 -12.90
C GLY A 38 -8.96 -16.76 -11.85
N ARG A 39 -9.37 -17.12 -10.62
CA ARG A 39 -9.42 -16.16 -9.51
C ARG A 39 -8.04 -15.97 -8.93
N GLN A 40 -7.62 -14.73 -8.83
CA GLN A 40 -6.41 -14.36 -8.10
C GLN A 40 -6.76 -14.04 -6.65
N GLU A 41 -6.01 -14.60 -5.73
CA GLU A 41 -6.05 -14.29 -4.31
C GLU A 41 -4.63 -14.08 -3.84
N ILE A 42 -4.40 -13.03 -3.05
CA ILE A 42 -3.13 -12.84 -2.36
C ILE A 42 -3.32 -13.04 -0.86
N ALA A 43 -2.31 -13.63 -0.22
CA ALA A 43 -2.26 -13.82 1.22
C ALA A 43 -1.12 -12.98 1.79
N ILE A 44 -1.44 -12.08 2.70
CA ILE A 44 -0.54 -11.05 3.25
C ILE A 44 -0.37 -11.33 4.73
N PRO A 45 0.81 -11.78 5.16
CA PRO A 45 1.06 -12.03 6.57
C PRO A 45 1.07 -10.73 7.38
N VAL A 46 0.72 -10.83 8.66
CA VAL A 46 0.87 -9.73 9.61
C VAL A 46 2.34 -9.43 9.83
N SER A 47 2.71 -8.16 9.84
CA SER A 47 4.04 -7.68 10.21
C SER A 47 4.19 -7.59 11.73
N ARG A 48 5.42 -7.39 12.23
CA ARG A 48 5.73 -7.30 13.66
C ARG A 48 4.95 -6.21 14.39
N ASN A 49 4.61 -5.13 13.70
CA ASN A 49 3.83 -4.01 14.25
C ASN A 49 2.30 -4.23 14.18
N GLY A 50 1.85 -5.43 13.79
CA GLY A 50 0.44 -5.76 13.71
C GLY A 50 -0.27 -5.34 12.42
N HIS A 51 0.42 -4.69 11.48
CA HIS A 51 -0.15 -4.25 10.21
C HIS A 51 0.19 -5.20 9.06
N HIS A 52 -0.57 -5.11 7.98
CA HIS A 52 -0.35 -5.85 6.74
C HIS A 52 0.19 -4.92 5.67
N TYR A 53 1.27 -5.33 5.01
CA TYR A 53 1.93 -4.53 3.99
C TYR A 53 2.06 -5.31 2.69
N LEU A 54 2.03 -4.59 1.58
CA LEU A 54 2.33 -5.15 0.27
C LEU A 54 3.00 -4.12 -0.63
N ASP A 55 3.80 -4.60 -1.55
CA ASP A 55 4.45 -3.76 -2.55
C ASP A 55 3.48 -3.48 -3.69
N GLY A 56 3.59 -2.28 -4.24
CA GLY A 56 2.74 -1.83 -5.32
C GLY A 56 3.31 -0.64 -6.06
N ALA A 57 2.43 0.13 -6.70
CA ALA A 57 2.81 1.34 -7.42
C ALA A 57 1.60 2.27 -7.58
N VAL A 58 1.88 3.56 -7.73
CA VAL A 58 0.92 4.56 -8.24
C VAL A 58 1.47 5.11 -9.53
N ASN A 59 0.70 5.03 -10.61
CA ASN A 59 1.10 5.42 -11.97
C ASN A 59 2.45 4.82 -12.42
N GLY A 60 2.74 3.58 -11.98
CA GLY A 60 3.99 2.89 -12.29
C GLY A 60 5.16 3.23 -11.36
N VAL A 61 5.05 4.23 -10.48
CA VAL A 61 6.09 4.56 -9.50
C VAL A 61 5.93 3.66 -8.28
N PRO A 62 6.96 2.88 -7.91
CA PRO A 62 6.88 1.91 -6.82
C PRO A 62 6.60 2.55 -5.46
N LEU A 63 5.75 1.91 -4.68
CA LEU A 63 5.42 2.31 -3.32
C LEU A 63 5.01 1.07 -2.52
N ARG A 64 5.43 1.01 -1.27
CA ARG A 64 4.91 0.05 -0.31
C ARG A 64 3.63 0.58 0.31
N PHE A 65 2.60 -0.26 0.41
CA PHE A 65 1.33 0.10 1.00
C PHE A 65 1.10 -0.64 2.32
N MET A 66 0.58 0.07 3.30
CA MET A 66 -0.08 -0.50 4.46
C MET A 66 -1.57 -0.65 4.14
N ILE A 67 -2.14 -1.82 4.42
CA ILE A 67 -3.59 -2.03 4.28
C ILE A 67 -4.29 -1.37 5.45
N ASP A 68 -5.16 -0.41 5.14
CA ASP A 68 -5.92 0.33 6.15
C ASP A 68 -7.41 0.34 5.80
N THR A 69 -8.17 -0.49 6.50
CA THR A 69 -9.64 -0.57 6.34
C THR A 69 -10.37 0.65 6.91
N GLY A 70 -9.70 1.47 7.72
CA GLY A 70 -10.23 2.73 8.25
C GLY A 70 -10.06 3.91 7.32
N ALA A 71 -9.14 3.83 6.35
CA ALA A 71 -8.94 4.88 5.35
C ALA A 71 -9.98 4.79 4.22
N SER A 72 -10.59 5.93 3.87
CA SER A 72 -11.57 5.99 2.76
C SER A 72 -10.91 5.88 1.38
N TYR A 73 -9.70 6.40 1.23
CA TYR A 73 -8.97 6.51 -0.03
C TYR A 73 -7.60 5.86 0.06
N VAL A 74 -7.08 5.43 -1.08
CA VAL A 74 -5.63 5.25 -1.22
C VAL A 74 -4.98 6.60 -0.93
N SER A 75 -3.98 6.62 -0.06
CA SER A 75 -3.30 7.86 0.30
C SER A 75 -1.78 7.73 0.21
N VAL A 76 -1.14 8.84 -0.16
CA VAL A 76 0.31 8.94 -0.33
C VAL A 76 0.82 10.26 0.23
N GLY A 77 2.10 10.33 0.55
CA GLY A 77 2.74 11.57 0.97
C GLY A 77 2.95 12.56 -0.16
N ALA A 78 3.10 13.84 0.19
CA ALA A 78 3.28 14.92 -0.78
C ALA A 78 4.58 14.77 -1.59
N GLU A 79 5.64 14.24 -1.00
CA GLU A 79 6.91 13.99 -1.67
C GLU A 79 6.78 12.88 -2.70
N PHE A 80 6.15 11.75 -2.32
CA PHE A 80 5.85 10.68 -3.26
C PHE A 80 4.96 11.17 -4.40
N ALA A 81 3.91 11.94 -4.11
CA ALA A 81 3.00 12.47 -5.14
C ALA A 81 3.74 13.28 -6.19
N ARG A 82 4.73 14.09 -5.80
CA ARG A 82 5.60 14.84 -6.72
C ARG A 82 6.46 13.91 -7.56
N SER A 83 7.10 12.91 -6.95
CA SER A 83 7.95 11.95 -7.66
C SER A 83 7.16 11.08 -8.64
N ALA A 84 5.91 10.76 -8.32
CA ALA A 84 5.00 9.99 -9.15
C ALA A 84 4.28 10.83 -10.21
N GLY A 85 4.58 12.14 -10.31
CA GLY A 85 3.98 13.04 -11.28
C GLY A 85 2.46 13.20 -11.11
N LEU A 86 1.94 13.06 -9.87
CA LEU A 86 0.52 13.27 -9.64
C LEU A 86 0.15 14.74 -9.87
N PRO A 87 -0.98 15.03 -10.56
CA PRO A 87 -1.48 16.39 -10.70
C PRO A 87 -1.69 17.06 -9.35
N GLU A 88 -1.77 18.40 -9.34
CA GLU A 88 -1.95 19.17 -8.11
C GLU A 88 -3.23 18.75 -7.35
N GLY A 89 -4.28 18.39 -8.08
CA GLY A 89 -5.53 17.91 -7.50
C GLY A 89 -6.39 19.02 -6.88
N ILE A 90 -7.41 18.61 -6.14
CA ILE A 90 -8.38 19.51 -5.51
C ILE A 90 -8.13 19.48 -4.00
N PRO A 91 -8.08 20.63 -3.31
CA PRO A 91 -8.00 20.69 -1.84
C PRO A 91 -9.12 19.89 -1.19
N GLY A 92 -8.83 19.22 -0.07
CA GLY A 92 -9.77 18.42 0.70
C GLY A 92 -9.34 18.31 2.15
N TYR A 93 -10.32 18.06 3.03
CA TYR A 93 -10.07 17.85 4.46
C TYR A 93 -10.30 16.37 4.79
N PHE A 94 -9.37 15.81 5.56
CA PHE A 94 -9.38 14.41 5.95
C PHE A 94 -9.41 14.28 7.46
N SER A 95 -10.38 13.53 7.98
CA SER A 95 -10.41 13.17 9.40
C SER A 95 -9.43 12.04 9.64
N THR A 96 -8.50 12.24 10.56
CA THR A 96 -7.50 11.24 10.98
C THR A 96 -7.59 11.02 12.48
N ALA A 97 -6.90 10.01 13.00
CA ALA A 97 -6.80 9.78 14.45
C ALA A 97 -6.21 10.99 15.21
N ASN A 98 -5.39 11.81 14.54
CA ASN A 98 -4.74 13.00 15.11
C ASN A 98 -5.50 14.30 14.81
N GLY A 99 -6.74 14.22 14.34
CA GLY A 99 -7.56 15.36 13.97
C GLY A 99 -7.75 15.54 12.47
N THR A 100 -8.23 16.71 12.07
CA THR A 100 -8.47 17.05 10.67
C THR A 100 -7.19 17.57 10.03
N VAL A 101 -6.84 17.00 8.88
CA VAL A 101 -5.66 17.38 8.10
C VAL A 101 -6.12 17.90 6.74
N GLU A 102 -5.58 19.01 6.31
CA GLU A 102 -5.74 19.50 4.94
C GLU A 102 -4.81 18.73 4.01
N GLY A 103 -5.34 18.25 2.91
CA GLY A 103 -4.61 17.54 1.87
C GLY A 103 -5.22 17.82 0.51
N ARG A 104 -4.95 16.96 -0.46
CA ARG A 104 -5.48 17.11 -1.82
C ARG A 104 -6.06 15.79 -2.32
N VAL A 105 -7.01 15.88 -3.23
CA VAL A 105 -7.66 14.72 -3.89
C VAL A 105 -7.29 14.73 -5.36
N VAL A 106 -6.64 13.67 -5.81
CA VAL A 106 -6.25 13.47 -7.20
C VAL A 106 -7.05 12.31 -7.78
N ARG A 107 -7.84 12.59 -8.83
CA ARG A 107 -8.70 11.58 -9.46
C ARG A 107 -8.02 10.89 -10.61
N ASN A 108 -8.59 9.75 -11.02
CA ASN A 108 -8.21 9.02 -12.23
C ASN A 108 -6.76 8.51 -12.22
N GLN A 109 -6.33 7.96 -11.08
CA GLN A 109 -5.00 7.38 -10.93
C GLN A 109 -5.04 5.85 -11.08
N THR A 110 -3.94 5.27 -11.53
CA THR A 110 -3.76 3.82 -11.59
C THR A 110 -2.98 3.36 -10.36
N VAL A 111 -3.55 2.44 -9.60
CA VAL A 111 -2.94 1.87 -8.39
C VAL A 111 -2.75 0.38 -8.59
N LYS A 112 -1.50 -0.06 -8.49
CA LYS A 112 -1.12 -1.46 -8.47
C LYS A 112 -0.83 -1.89 -7.03
N ALA A 113 -1.31 -3.06 -6.66
CA ALA A 113 -1.04 -3.69 -5.38
C ALA A 113 -0.78 -5.18 -5.63
N ASP A 114 0.50 -5.56 -5.61
CA ASP A 114 1.02 -6.86 -6.01
C ASP A 114 0.55 -7.24 -7.44
N VAL A 115 -0.30 -8.26 -7.59
CA VAL A 115 -0.83 -8.73 -8.88
C VAL A 115 -2.10 -7.99 -9.33
N PHE A 116 -2.66 -7.16 -8.47
CA PHE A 116 -3.89 -6.41 -8.77
C PHE A 116 -3.56 -5.00 -9.24
N GLU A 117 -4.24 -4.57 -10.29
CA GLU A 117 -4.16 -3.20 -10.80
C GLU A 117 -5.55 -2.65 -11.04
N LEU A 118 -5.82 -1.47 -10.51
CA LEU A 118 -7.08 -0.75 -10.69
C LEU A 118 -6.80 0.65 -11.20
N SER A 119 -7.47 1.02 -12.29
CA SER A 119 -7.40 2.37 -12.86
C SER A 119 -8.64 3.19 -12.49
N GLY A 120 -8.54 4.51 -12.63
CA GLY A 120 -9.64 5.43 -12.34
C GLY A 120 -9.84 5.69 -10.85
N LEU A 121 -8.89 5.31 -10.01
CA LEU A 121 -8.99 5.53 -8.58
C LEU A 121 -8.71 6.98 -8.18
N THR A 122 -9.29 7.36 -7.06
CA THR A 122 -8.97 8.60 -6.38
C THR A 122 -7.87 8.34 -5.35
N VAL A 123 -6.84 9.17 -5.37
CA VAL A 123 -5.71 9.13 -4.42
C VAL A 123 -5.74 10.42 -3.59
N ALA A 124 -5.66 10.28 -2.27
CA ALA A 124 -5.48 11.39 -1.35
C ALA A 124 -3.97 11.67 -1.18
N VAL A 125 -3.59 12.93 -1.29
CA VAL A 125 -2.21 13.38 -1.04
C VAL A 125 -2.17 14.10 0.30
N MET A 126 -1.43 13.54 1.24
CA MET A 126 -1.34 14.02 2.62
C MET A 126 -0.01 14.71 2.88
N PRO A 127 0.04 15.89 3.50
CA PRO A 127 1.29 16.65 3.66
C PRO A 127 2.31 15.99 4.58
N ALA A 128 1.86 15.27 5.61
CA ALA A 128 2.70 14.69 6.66
C ALA A 128 2.73 13.15 6.60
N HIS A 129 2.56 12.57 5.42
CA HIS A 129 2.57 11.13 5.25
C HIS A 129 3.81 10.71 4.45
N ASP A 130 4.94 10.58 5.14
CA ASP A 130 6.20 10.19 4.53
C ASP A 130 6.38 8.67 4.61
N GLY A 131 6.88 8.09 3.51
CA GLY A 131 7.25 6.68 3.41
C GLY A 131 6.17 5.82 2.75
N GLU A 132 5.43 5.03 3.53
CA GLU A 132 4.48 4.04 3.00
C GLU A 132 3.14 4.70 2.63
N GLY A 133 2.50 4.23 1.54
CA GLY A 133 1.12 4.61 1.22
C GLY A 133 0.10 3.85 2.07
N LEU A 134 -1.14 4.35 2.13
CA LEU A 134 -2.27 3.59 2.68
C LEU A 134 -3.12 3.04 1.54
N LEU A 135 -3.51 1.78 1.64
CA LEU A 135 -4.44 1.14 0.73
C LEU A 135 -5.84 1.14 1.37
N GLY A 136 -6.63 2.16 1.03
CA GLY A 136 -7.93 2.41 1.65
C GLY A 136 -9.11 1.75 0.96
N GLN A 137 -10.32 2.04 1.45
CA GLN A 137 -11.57 1.40 1.05
C GLN A 137 -11.92 1.55 -0.43
N ASN A 138 -11.54 2.66 -1.08
CA ASN A 138 -11.81 2.83 -2.50
C ASN A 138 -11.06 1.82 -3.38
N PHE A 139 -9.97 1.23 -2.90
CA PHE A 139 -9.30 0.07 -3.50
C PHE A 139 -9.88 -1.23 -2.95
N LEU A 140 -9.94 -1.39 -1.62
CA LEU A 140 -10.29 -2.64 -0.95
C LEU A 140 -11.71 -3.11 -1.24
N ARG A 141 -12.66 -2.21 -1.51
CA ARG A 141 -14.06 -2.55 -1.86
C ARG A 141 -14.20 -3.45 -3.10
N HIS A 142 -13.18 -3.49 -3.98
CA HIS A 142 -13.15 -4.36 -5.15
C HIS A 142 -12.80 -5.81 -4.81
N PHE A 143 -12.47 -6.06 -3.54
CA PHE A 143 -12.03 -7.36 -3.05
C PHE A 143 -12.94 -7.89 -1.95
N GLN A 144 -12.97 -9.21 -1.84
CA GLN A 144 -13.36 -9.88 -0.62
C GLN A 144 -12.14 -9.90 0.29
N VAL A 145 -12.24 -9.24 1.44
CA VAL A 145 -11.18 -9.17 2.45
C VAL A 145 -11.55 -10.15 3.55
N SER A 146 -10.63 -11.03 3.92
CA SER A 146 -10.77 -11.93 5.06
C SER A 146 -9.46 -11.97 5.84
N GLN A 147 -9.56 -12.08 7.16
CA GLN A 147 -8.39 -12.16 8.03
C GLN A 147 -8.56 -13.33 8.99
N ALA A 148 -7.58 -14.22 9.01
CA ALA A 148 -7.51 -15.35 9.92
C ALA A 148 -6.04 -15.70 10.18
N ASP A 149 -5.73 -16.17 11.38
CA ASP A 149 -4.42 -16.69 11.78
C ASP A 149 -3.24 -15.76 11.39
N GLY A 150 -3.40 -14.46 11.64
CA GLY A 150 -2.39 -13.46 11.30
C GLY A 150 -2.19 -13.23 9.79
N THR A 151 -3.08 -13.74 8.95
CA THR A 151 -3.00 -13.60 7.50
C THR A 151 -4.24 -12.88 6.97
N LEU A 152 -4.03 -11.78 6.23
CA LEU A 152 -5.07 -11.09 5.49
C LEU A 152 -5.08 -11.60 4.05
N ARG A 153 -6.26 -11.93 3.54
CA ARG A 153 -6.46 -12.43 2.17
C ARG A 153 -7.29 -11.43 1.38
N LEU A 154 -6.82 -11.10 0.19
CA LEU A 154 -7.55 -10.29 -0.78
C LEU A 154 -7.89 -11.15 -1.99
N ARG A 155 -9.18 -11.27 -2.29
CA ARG A 155 -9.70 -11.97 -3.47
C ARG A 155 -10.58 -11.04 -4.28
N MET A 156 -10.30 -10.90 -5.58
CA MET A 156 -11.11 -10.06 -6.47
C MET A 156 -12.58 -10.49 -6.44
N ARG A 157 -13.51 -9.53 -6.28
CA ARG A 157 -14.97 -9.80 -6.40
C ARG A 157 -15.34 -10.02 -7.85
N ARG A 158 -16.28 -10.94 -8.09
CA ARG A 158 -16.77 -11.25 -9.45
C ARG A 158 -17.75 -10.23 -10.02
N ASP A 159 -18.26 -9.30 -9.24
CA ASP A 159 -19.42 -8.48 -9.56
C ASP A 159 -19.18 -7.33 -10.54
N GLY A 160 -17.98 -7.22 -11.13
CA GLY A 160 -17.61 -6.19 -12.11
C GLY A 160 -17.74 -6.57 -13.60
N ALA A 161 -17.95 -7.85 -13.91
CA ALA A 161 -17.84 -8.31 -15.31
C ALA A 161 -19.17 -8.47 -16.04
N ASN A 162 -20.35 -8.24 -15.42
CA ASN A 162 -21.63 -8.55 -16.05
C ASN A 162 -22.70 -7.43 -15.97
N ARG A 163 -22.29 -6.18 -16.20
CA ARG A 163 -23.25 -5.08 -16.48
C ARG A 163 -23.05 -4.47 -17.88
N GLY A 164 -22.65 -5.26 -18.83
CA GLY A 164 -22.44 -4.83 -20.20
C GLY A 164 -22.92 -5.82 -21.24
N GLY A 165 -24.11 -6.40 -21.07
CA GLY A 165 -24.60 -7.33 -22.07
C GLY A 165 -25.95 -7.93 -21.75
N ASP A 166 -26.97 -7.11 -21.70
CA ASP A 166 -28.32 -7.54 -22.08
C ASP A 166 -29.18 -6.31 -22.40
N ALA A 167 -28.99 -5.86 -23.62
CA ALA A 167 -29.94 -5.01 -24.28
C ALA A 167 -30.18 -5.64 -25.66
N THR A 168 -31.13 -6.53 -25.77
CA THR A 168 -31.70 -7.01 -27.05
C THR A 168 -33.16 -7.39 -26.87
N PRO A 169 -33.96 -7.30 -27.85
CA PRO A 169 -34.44 -6.20 -28.67
C PRO A 169 -35.90 -5.82 -28.33
#